data_37b1f2450a9c11f6d6c39f777b69da9d
#
_entry.id   37b1f2450a9c11f6d6c39f777b69da9d
#
_cell.length_a   1.000
_cell.length_b   1.000
_cell.length_c   1.000
_cell.angle_alpha   90.00
_cell.angle_beta   90.00
_cell.angle_gamma   90.00
#
_symmetry.space_group_name_H-M   'P 1'
#
loop_
_entity.id
_entity.type
_entity.pdbx_description
1 polymer ?
#
loop_
_entity_poly.entity_id
_entity_poly.type
_entity_poly.pdbx_seq_one_letter_code
_entity_poly.pdbx_strand_id
1 'polypeptide(L)'
;MGILHPHLQLYPAETAWSYASRLAALHTGGTLASFLVDLGILMRDLRAGEAGAVSRLAEVAGLDSEALARTAIRSSNGRFLTLRNETFTPQFISPREARVCPSCLADDEAEDLNLPPGASWKQRIAWRLRPVAACPAHGVGLVDLAPDVPFRNMPEFGHLMAMAGGVRRLVERAEPSAPGLLQLWVHDRLDGRADDGGPWLEGQTIEQGACACEVLGAELLFGREQSLKSFKALSQEQWKVAGACGLEVARGGAEAVRAALDVIRARRAGSAVQAGPEKTYGLLYTWLHFRSPFLDPGPIRHELREHILDHLAIEPGETVLGEVVAERRMHSERSLAQALKLTRGETCRGLVRVGLMPPGLPAVAAARLAFQAREVERLCAAVEGAVTVGAAANLLGCTKAQVEGLCEAGVLAPFVDHGLMGATRRVVLPADELADLLARLKRMAARADAASGTLEAEAAARLAGVPYGRLVALVLEGRLGQPCWLGLRSGLSALGVRESAAHAFMSSRPEDLLVPT
;
A
#
# COMPACT_ATOMS: atom_id res chain seq x y z
N MET A 1 28.13 35.08 -39.07
CA MET A 1 27.69 34.12 -40.08
C MET A 1 26.34 34.56 -40.58
N GLY A 2 26.05 34.39 -41.89
CA GLY A 2 24.71 34.67 -42.42
C GLY A 2 23.71 33.60 -41.99
N ILE A 3 22.43 33.90 -42.07
CA ILE A 3 21.33 32.96 -41.86
C ILE A 3 21.33 31.97 -43.05
N LEU A 4 21.07 30.70 -42.75
CA LEU A 4 21.01 29.64 -43.78
C LEU A 4 19.80 29.82 -44.72
N HIS A 5 20.01 29.69 -46.01
CA HIS A 5 18.97 29.70 -47.04
C HIS A 5 19.12 28.47 -47.96
N PRO A 6 18.02 27.81 -48.34
CA PRO A 6 16.61 28.07 -47.98
C PRO A 6 16.31 27.83 -46.48
N HIS A 7 15.31 28.54 -45.95
CA HIS A 7 14.86 28.35 -44.58
C HIS A 7 14.13 27.02 -44.43
N LEU A 8 14.36 26.34 -43.31
CA LEU A 8 13.60 25.19 -42.89
C LEU A 8 12.70 25.53 -41.70
N GLN A 9 11.43 25.21 -41.80
CA GLN A 9 10.48 25.47 -40.72
C GLN A 9 10.73 24.50 -39.53
N LEU A 10 10.74 25.05 -38.30
CA LEU A 10 10.74 24.28 -37.09
C LEU A 10 9.33 23.76 -36.80
N TYR A 11 9.20 22.45 -36.57
CA TYR A 11 7.96 21.84 -36.12
C TYR A 11 7.95 21.81 -34.58
N PRO A 12 6.95 22.38 -33.89
CA PRO A 12 7.00 22.54 -32.42
C PRO A 12 7.05 21.22 -31.65
N ALA A 13 6.64 20.10 -32.25
CA ALA A 13 6.68 18.79 -31.64
C ALA A 13 7.89 17.94 -32.05
N GLU A 14 8.84 18.46 -32.88
CA GLU A 14 10.09 17.78 -33.19
C GLU A 14 11.19 18.11 -32.17
N THR A 15 12.21 17.24 -32.05
CA THR A 15 13.37 17.52 -31.21
C THR A 15 14.33 18.51 -31.88
N ALA A 16 15.04 19.35 -31.11
CA ALA A 16 16.10 20.22 -31.64
C ALA A 16 17.19 19.44 -32.39
N TRP A 17 17.46 18.20 -31.97
CA TRP A 17 18.36 17.27 -32.66
C TRP A 17 17.84 16.87 -34.04
N SER A 18 16.55 16.53 -34.14
CA SER A 18 15.89 16.24 -35.43
C SER A 18 15.97 17.42 -36.36
N TYR A 19 15.66 18.62 -35.86
CA TYR A 19 15.75 19.85 -36.66
C TYR A 19 17.16 20.09 -37.21
N ALA A 20 18.20 19.90 -36.38
CA ALA A 20 19.59 20.00 -36.82
C ALA A 20 19.92 18.94 -37.90
N SER A 21 19.44 17.71 -37.80
CA SER A 21 19.62 16.66 -38.77
C SER A 21 18.97 17.00 -40.11
N ARG A 22 17.78 17.60 -40.10
CA ARG A 22 17.06 18.06 -41.28
C ARG A 22 17.79 19.23 -41.96
N LEU A 23 18.33 20.18 -41.17
CA LEU A 23 19.18 21.24 -41.74
C LEU A 23 20.43 20.70 -42.41
N ALA A 24 21.11 19.73 -41.78
CA ALA A 24 22.28 19.08 -42.39
C ALA A 24 21.94 18.42 -43.74
N ALA A 25 20.82 17.69 -43.78
CA ALA A 25 20.35 17.05 -45.02
C ALA A 25 20.00 18.06 -46.09
N LEU A 26 19.38 19.21 -45.73
CA LEU A 26 18.98 20.25 -46.69
C LEU A 26 20.18 21.01 -47.28
N HIS A 27 21.14 21.41 -46.43
CA HIS A 27 22.18 22.35 -46.84
C HIS A 27 23.47 21.70 -47.29
N THR A 28 23.78 20.51 -46.80
CA THR A 28 25.05 19.83 -47.15
C THR A 28 24.86 18.50 -47.83
N GLY A 29 23.72 17.86 -47.66
CA GLY A 29 23.51 16.45 -48.02
C GLY A 29 24.47 15.49 -47.31
N GLY A 30 25.23 16.03 -46.33
CA GLY A 30 26.22 15.32 -45.54
C GLY A 30 25.70 14.85 -44.18
N THR A 31 26.65 14.47 -43.32
CA THR A 31 26.36 14.03 -41.97
C THR A 31 26.03 15.19 -41.06
N LEU A 32 25.20 14.97 -40.04
CA LEU A 32 24.96 15.95 -38.97
C LEU A 32 26.28 16.36 -38.29
N ALA A 33 27.21 15.40 -38.12
CA ALA A 33 28.49 15.68 -37.49
C ALA A 33 29.31 16.71 -38.23
N SER A 34 29.47 16.58 -39.57
CA SER A 34 30.21 17.54 -40.39
C SER A 34 29.53 18.90 -40.42
N PHE A 35 28.21 18.92 -40.57
CA PHE A 35 27.42 20.16 -40.56
C PHE A 35 27.59 20.97 -39.26
N LEU A 36 27.53 20.29 -38.10
CA LEU A 36 27.71 20.97 -36.80
C LEU A 36 29.13 21.52 -36.61
N VAL A 37 30.15 20.79 -37.10
CA VAL A 37 31.54 21.27 -37.08
C VAL A 37 31.68 22.56 -37.89
N ASP A 38 31.09 22.64 -39.07
CA ASP A 38 31.11 23.84 -39.93
C ASP A 38 30.41 25.06 -39.27
N LEU A 39 29.42 24.78 -38.39
CA LEU A 39 28.74 25.80 -37.62
C LEU A 39 29.43 26.17 -36.30
N GLY A 40 30.52 25.50 -35.95
CA GLY A 40 31.23 25.63 -34.68
C GLY A 40 30.44 25.11 -33.49
N ILE A 41 29.53 24.15 -33.70
CA ILE A 41 28.72 23.52 -32.68
C ILE A 41 29.28 22.13 -32.35
N LEU A 42 29.58 21.88 -31.10
CA LEU A 42 29.97 20.55 -30.68
C LEU A 42 28.75 19.62 -30.60
N MET A 43 28.82 18.47 -31.26
CA MET A 43 27.72 17.50 -31.29
C MET A 43 27.28 17.06 -29.91
N ARG A 44 28.21 16.88 -28.96
CA ARG A 44 27.91 16.51 -27.56
C ARG A 44 27.09 17.58 -26.85
N ASP A 45 27.37 18.87 -27.11
CA ASP A 45 26.73 20.00 -26.46
C ASP A 45 25.29 20.19 -26.98
N LEU A 46 25.08 20.05 -28.30
CA LEU A 46 23.72 20.05 -28.86
C LEU A 46 22.91 18.84 -28.37
N ARG A 47 23.53 17.66 -28.28
CA ARG A 47 22.87 16.46 -27.77
C ARG A 47 22.52 16.58 -26.29
N ALA A 48 23.35 17.26 -25.50
CA ALA A 48 23.06 17.58 -24.11
C ALA A 48 22.05 18.72 -23.93
N GLY A 49 21.64 19.38 -25.02
CA GLY A 49 20.74 20.53 -24.98
C GLY A 49 21.37 21.77 -24.34
N GLU A 50 22.70 21.90 -24.41
CA GLU A 50 23.43 23.06 -23.88
C GLU A 50 22.94 24.37 -24.50
N ALA A 51 22.65 25.36 -23.66
CA ALA A 51 22.03 26.61 -24.09
C ALA A 51 22.82 27.31 -25.20
N GLY A 52 24.17 27.33 -25.12
CA GLY A 52 25.02 27.94 -26.12
C GLY A 52 24.92 27.25 -27.48
N ALA A 53 24.89 25.90 -27.51
CA ALA A 53 24.77 25.13 -28.74
C ALA A 53 23.38 25.32 -29.38
N VAL A 54 22.31 25.32 -28.57
CA VAL A 54 20.94 25.52 -29.04
C VAL A 54 20.75 26.96 -29.57
N SER A 55 21.22 27.97 -28.84
CA SER A 55 21.14 29.36 -29.28
C SER A 55 21.94 29.61 -30.59
N ARG A 56 23.11 28.98 -30.70
CA ARG A 56 23.90 29.08 -31.93
C ARG A 56 23.21 28.45 -33.14
N LEU A 57 22.57 27.28 -32.93
CA LEU A 57 21.76 26.62 -33.97
C LEU A 57 20.57 27.51 -34.37
N ALA A 58 19.88 28.13 -33.42
CA ALA A 58 18.76 29.03 -33.68
C ALA A 58 19.20 30.24 -34.47
N GLU A 59 20.34 30.87 -34.11
CA GLU A 59 20.92 32.02 -34.82
C GLU A 59 21.18 31.73 -36.30
N VAL A 60 21.87 30.62 -36.60
CA VAL A 60 22.19 30.28 -38.00
C VAL A 60 20.97 29.81 -38.79
N ALA A 61 19.96 29.25 -38.11
CA ALA A 61 18.70 28.87 -38.72
C ALA A 61 17.71 30.04 -38.89
N GLY A 62 18.00 31.20 -38.31
CA GLY A 62 17.09 32.33 -38.34
C GLY A 62 15.82 32.13 -37.48
N LEU A 63 15.93 31.31 -36.42
CA LEU A 63 14.83 31.02 -35.49
C LEU A 63 14.92 31.80 -34.19
N ASP A 64 13.75 31.97 -33.54
CA ASP A 64 13.72 32.37 -32.13
C ASP A 64 14.40 31.30 -31.26
N SER A 65 15.38 31.73 -30.45
CA SER A 65 16.16 30.84 -29.60
C SER A 65 15.30 30.14 -28.54
N GLU A 66 14.24 30.79 -28.03
CA GLU A 66 13.34 30.18 -27.07
C GLU A 66 12.47 29.11 -27.72
N ALA A 67 11.99 29.35 -28.94
CA ALA A 67 11.23 28.35 -29.68
C ALA A 67 12.02 27.06 -29.88
N LEU A 68 13.29 27.15 -30.29
CA LEU A 68 14.16 25.98 -30.43
C LEU A 68 14.49 25.36 -29.07
N ALA A 69 14.76 26.16 -28.04
CA ALA A 69 15.06 25.69 -26.68
C ALA A 69 13.92 24.85 -26.07
N ARG A 70 12.67 25.16 -26.41
CA ARG A 70 11.48 24.38 -25.97
C ARG A 70 11.42 22.98 -26.58
N THR A 71 12.17 22.71 -27.63
CA THR A 71 12.24 21.39 -28.28
C THR A 71 13.52 20.62 -27.91
N ALA A 72 14.43 21.26 -27.20
CA ALA A 72 15.68 20.66 -26.75
C ALA A 72 15.50 19.86 -25.46
N ILE A 73 15.97 18.62 -25.44
CA ILE A 73 16.06 17.80 -24.23
C ILE A 73 17.40 18.13 -23.58
N ARG A 74 17.36 18.74 -22.39
CA ARG A 74 18.56 19.18 -21.67
C ARG A 74 19.00 18.17 -20.64
N SER A 75 20.28 17.87 -20.59
CA SER A 75 20.87 17.04 -19.55
C SER A 75 21.18 17.88 -18.31
N SER A 76 20.61 17.51 -17.16
CA SER A 76 20.93 18.10 -15.86
C SER A 76 21.76 17.11 -15.06
N ASN A 77 23.02 17.45 -14.79
CA ASN A 77 23.96 16.66 -13.96
C ASN A 77 24.12 15.18 -14.38
N GLY A 78 23.85 14.81 -15.63
CA GLY A 78 23.94 13.45 -16.15
C GLY A 78 22.92 12.45 -15.56
N ARG A 79 22.09 12.88 -14.59
CA ARG A 79 21.09 12.02 -13.92
C ARG A 79 19.67 12.28 -14.38
N PHE A 80 19.37 13.53 -14.71
CA PHE A 80 18.03 13.94 -15.13
C PHE A 80 18.07 14.62 -16.49
N LEU A 81 16.97 14.53 -17.17
CA LEU A 81 16.71 15.19 -18.45
C LEU A 81 15.54 16.16 -18.24
N THR A 82 15.67 17.38 -18.72
CA THR A 82 14.58 18.36 -18.66
C THR A 82 14.10 18.68 -20.08
N LEU A 83 12.80 18.77 -20.24
CA LEU A 83 12.15 19.16 -21.49
C LEU A 83 10.98 20.07 -21.14
N ARG A 84 10.96 21.28 -21.66
CA ARG A 84 10.00 22.30 -21.27
C ARG A 84 10.08 22.52 -19.73
N ASN A 85 9.01 22.31 -19.00
CA ASN A 85 8.98 22.44 -17.53
C ASN A 85 8.99 21.08 -16.80
N GLU A 86 9.17 19.98 -17.53
CA GLU A 86 9.13 18.63 -17.00
C GLU A 86 10.55 18.08 -16.78
N THR A 87 10.72 17.27 -15.75
CA THR A 87 11.97 16.56 -15.43
C THR A 87 11.76 15.07 -15.54
N PHE A 88 12.70 14.40 -16.21
CA PHE A 88 12.61 12.98 -16.52
C PHE A 88 13.88 12.23 -16.13
N THR A 89 13.73 10.93 -15.83
CA THR A 89 14.88 10.02 -15.78
C THR A 89 15.24 9.51 -17.19
N PRO A 90 16.51 9.06 -17.40
CA PRO A 90 16.90 8.43 -18.65
C PRO A 90 16.16 7.11 -18.95
N GLN A 91 15.45 6.52 -17.96
CA GLN A 91 14.60 5.36 -18.15
C GLN A 91 13.23 5.73 -18.70
N PHE A 92 12.76 6.94 -18.47
CA PHE A 92 11.45 7.41 -18.94
C PHE A 92 11.54 8.07 -20.31
N ILE A 93 12.55 8.92 -20.53
CA ILE A 93 12.81 9.52 -21.83
C ILE A 93 14.04 8.89 -22.48
N SER A 94 13.83 8.20 -23.59
CA SER A 94 14.93 7.52 -24.29
C SER A 94 15.94 8.54 -24.86
N PRO A 95 17.24 8.37 -24.63
CA PRO A 95 18.26 9.17 -25.32
C PRO A 95 18.40 8.81 -26.80
N ARG A 96 17.78 7.70 -27.24
CA ARG A 96 17.88 7.17 -28.60
C ARG A 96 16.82 7.78 -29.51
N GLU A 97 17.21 8.35 -30.62
CA GLU A 97 16.32 8.89 -31.65
C GLU A 97 16.06 7.86 -32.75
N ALA A 98 15.60 6.69 -32.39
CA ALA A 98 15.40 5.57 -33.29
C ALA A 98 13.94 5.11 -33.38
N ARG A 99 13.04 5.67 -32.60
CA ARG A 99 11.60 5.31 -32.63
C ARG A 99 10.84 6.26 -33.53
N VAL A 100 10.05 5.72 -34.44
CA VAL A 100 9.33 6.50 -35.44
C VAL A 100 7.93 5.93 -35.70
N CYS A 101 7.00 6.78 -36.10
CA CYS A 101 5.78 6.38 -36.79
C CYS A 101 6.03 6.39 -38.29
N PRO A 102 5.96 5.25 -38.98
CA PRO A 102 6.19 5.18 -40.45
C PRO A 102 5.24 6.10 -41.22
N SER A 103 3.98 6.13 -40.86
CA SER A 103 2.96 6.95 -41.55
C SER A 103 3.20 8.45 -41.37
N CYS A 104 3.63 8.89 -40.15
CA CYS A 104 4.02 10.28 -39.95
C CYS A 104 5.21 10.68 -40.86
N LEU A 105 6.18 9.80 -41.06
CA LEU A 105 7.31 10.08 -41.94
C LEU A 105 6.87 10.12 -43.40
N ALA A 106 5.88 9.32 -43.79
CA ALA A 106 5.28 9.38 -45.12
C ALA A 106 4.53 10.70 -45.36
N ASP A 107 3.78 11.17 -44.37
CA ASP A 107 3.13 12.49 -44.41
C ASP A 107 4.17 13.61 -44.51
N ASP A 108 5.28 13.52 -43.77
CA ASP A 108 6.39 14.47 -43.84
C ASP A 108 7.02 14.55 -45.24
N GLU A 109 7.15 13.41 -45.95
CA GLU A 109 7.61 13.39 -47.34
C GLU A 109 6.58 13.99 -48.30
N ALA A 110 5.30 13.78 -48.05
CA ALA A 110 4.22 14.27 -48.87
C ALA A 110 3.94 15.78 -48.70
N GLU A 111 4.30 16.36 -47.55
CA GLU A 111 4.06 17.76 -47.20
C GLU A 111 4.85 18.73 -48.05
N ASP A 112 6.11 18.39 -48.36
CA ASP A 112 6.96 19.19 -49.27
C ASP A 112 7.84 18.31 -50.15
N LEU A 113 7.37 18.07 -51.36
CA LEU A 113 8.05 17.25 -52.38
C LEU A 113 9.35 17.87 -52.89
N ASN A 114 9.64 19.15 -52.62
CA ASN A 114 10.86 19.80 -53.03
C ASN A 114 12.02 19.58 -52.03
N LEU A 115 11.73 19.08 -50.84
CA LEU A 115 12.75 18.76 -49.86
C LEU A 115 13.34 17.36 -50.15
N PRO A 116 14.65 17.18 -49.94
CA PRO A 116 15.21 15.84 -49.94
C PRO A 116 14.63 15.06 -48.72
N PRO A 117 14.43 13.73 -48.85
CA PRO A 117 13.79 12.93 -47.81
C PRO A 117 14.37 13.15 -46.41
N GLY A 118 15.70 13.24 -46.27
CA GLY A 118 16.32 13.50 -44.96
C GLY A 118 16.00 14.88 -44.35
N ALA A 119 15.59 15.85 -45.17
CA ALA A 119 15.19 17.18 -44.70
C ALA A 119 13.69 17.26 -44.34
N SER A 120 12.87 16.32 -44.81
CA SER A 120 11.43 16.29 -44.49
C SER A 120 11.13 15.54 -43.18
N TRP A 121 11.89 14.50 -42.83
CA TRP A 121 11.58 13.60 -41.71
C TRP A 121 11.70 14.28 -40.34
N LYS A 122 10.59 14.48 -39.64
CA LYS A 122 10.52 15.10 -38.32
C LYS A 122 10.41 14.04 -37.25
N GLN A 123 11.38 13.96 -36.34
CA GLN A 123 11.32 13.07 -35.18
C GLN A 123 10.56 13.78 -34.02
N ARG A 124 9.42 13.21 -33.63
CA ARG A 124 8.57 13.84 -32.63
C ARG A 124 9.11 13.59 -31.22
N ILE A 125 9.06 14.61 -30.38
CA ILE A 125 9.45 14.56 -28.96
C ILE A 125 8.73 13.43 -28.23
N ALA A 126 7.42 13.28 -28.43
CA ALA A 126 6.62 12.27 -27.76
C ALA A 126 7.11 10.82 -28.02
N TRP A 127 7.70 10.55 -29.18
CA TRP A 127 8.24 9.21 -29.49
C TRP A 127 9.42 8.81 -28.60
N ARG A 128 10.01 9.77 -27.89
CA ARG A 128 11.10 9.54 -26.93
C ARG A 128 10.59 9.03 -25.58
N LEU A 129 9.33 9.27 -25.25
CA LEU A 129 8.74 8.91 -23.97
C LEU A 129 8.37 7.42 -23.93
N ARG A 130 8.74 6.76 -22.83
CA ARG A 130 8.55 5.31 -22.66
C ARG A 130 7.09 4.84 -22.83
N PRO A 131 6.07 5.53 -22.26
CA PRO A 131 4.67 5.10 -22.39
C PRO A 131 4.11 5.25 -23.80
N VAL A 132 4.79 5.99 -24.70
CA VAL A 132 4.32 6.24 -26.07
C VAL A 132 4.75 5.10 -26.96
N ALA A 133 3.82 4.22 -27.28
CA ALA A 133 4.04 3.00 -28.04
C ALA A 133 3.41 3.01 -29.43
N ALA A 134 2.39 3.87 -29.65
CA ALA A 134 1.63 3.96 -30.89
C ALA A 134 1.46 5.43 -31.30
N CYS A 135 1.22 5.67 -32.58
CA CYS A 135 0.93 6.99 -33.10
C CYS A 135 -0.57 7.31 -32.93
N PRO A 136 -0.95 8.37 -32.22
CA PRO A 136 -2.37 8.71 -32.06
C PRO A 136 -3.03 9.20 -33.35
N ALA A 137 -2.26 9.76 -34.28
CA ALA A 137 -2.80 10.22 -35.57
C ALA A 137 -3.05 9.07 -36.54
N HIS A 138 -2.25 8.01 -36.51
CA HIS A 138 -2.29 6.94 -37.52
C HIS A 138 -2.77 5.60 -36.97
N GLY A 139 -2.86 5.42 -35.64
CA GLY A 139 -3.25 4.15 -35.06
C GLY A 139 -2.30 2.98 -35.38
N VAL A 140 -1.02 3.28 -35.53
CA VAL A 140 0.04 2.28 -35.80
C VAL A 140 1.11 2.31 -34.72
N GLY A 141 1.72 1.16 -34.46
CA GLY A 141 2.82 1.02 -33.52
C GLY A 141 4.04 1.83 -33.96
N LEU A 142 4.78 2.39 -32.98
CA LEU A 142 6.08 3.00 -33.25
C LEU A 142 7.10 1.91 -33.52
N VAL A 143 7.89 2.10 -34.58
CA VAL A 143 8.97 1.19 -34.98
C VAL A 143 10.30 1.68 -34.39
N ASP A 144 11.03 0.83 -33.69
CA ASP A 144 12.43 1.10 -33.31
C ASP A 144 13.34 0.65 -34.44
N LEU A 145 14.04 1.59 -35.06
CA LEU A 145 14.92 1.34 -36.21
C LEU A 145 16.24 0.64 -35.81
N ALA A 146 16.59 0.61 -34.54
CA ALA A 146 17.85 0.06 -34.04
C ALA A 146 17.71 -0.52 -32.62
N PRO A 147 16.84 -1.53 -32.38
CA PRO A 147 16.51 -2.01 -31.04
C PRO A 147 17.74 -2.53 -30.27
N ASP A 148 18.68 -3.18 -30.97
CA ASP A 148 19.84 -3.85 -30.38
C ASP A 148 21.12 -3.00 -30.38
N VAL A 149 21.05 -1.76 -30.89
CA VAL A 149 22.23 -0.88 -30.98
C VAL A 149 22.37 -0.06 -29.69
N PRO A 150 23.50 -0.15 -28.96
CA PRO A 150 23.75 0.71 -27.79
C PRO A 150 23.76 2.18 -28.19
N PHE A 151 23.26 3.05 -27.29
CA PHE A 151 23.18 4.50 -27.54
C PHE A 151 24.50 5.13 -28.01
N ARG A 152 25.63 4.74 -27.42
CA ARG A 152 26.96 5.25 -27.79
C ARG A 152 27.37 4.96 -29.26
N ASN A 153 26.78 3.92 -29.84
CA ASN A 153 27.06 3.46 -31.19
C ASN A 153 25.92 3.77 -32.17
N MET A 154 24.95 4.61 -31.74
CA MET A 154 23.77 4.92 -32.55
C MET A 154 24.16 5.64 -33.84
N PRO A 155 23.84 5.08 -35.01
CA PRO A 155 24.04 5.76 -36.29
C PRO A 155 23.18 7.03 -36.39
N GLU A 156 23.54 7.91 -37.30
CA GLU A 156 22.72 9.06 -37.64
C GLU A 156 21.37 8.62 -38.24
N PHE A 157 20.35 9.44 -38.05
CA PHE A 157 18.97 9.09 -38.40
C PHE A 157 18.81 8.74 -39.89
N GLY A 158 19.45 9.50 -40.79
CA GLY A 158 19.44 9.20 -42.22
C GLY A 158 20.02 7.81 -42.56
N HIS A 159 21.07 7.39 -41.85
CA HIS A 159 21.66 6.05 -42.02
C HIS A 159 20.72 4.95 -41.49
N LEU A 160 20.05 5.18 -40.34
CA LEU A 160 19.03 4.26 -39.81
C LEU A 160 17.88 4.08 -40.79
N MET A 161 17.42 5.16 -41.41
CA MET A 161 16.37 5.12 -42.44
C MET A 161 16.78 4.36 -43.67
N ALA A 162 18.03 4.55 -44.13
CA ALA A 162 18.59 3.81 -45.26
C ALA A 162 18.69 2.29 -44.96
N MET A 163 19.16 1.92 -43.74
CA MET A 163 19.21 0.53 -43.31
C MET A 163 17.82 -0.11 -43.23
N ALA A 164 16.80 0.65 -42.81
CA ALA A 164 15.42 0.19 -42.76
C ALA A 164 14.76 0.03 -44.14
N GLY A 165 15.40 0.52 -45.19
CA GLY A 165 14.90 0.47 -46.56
C GLY A 165 13.93 1.61 -46.90
N GLY A 166 13.98 2.71 -46.16
CA GLY A 166 13.20 3.92 -46.39
C GLY A 166 11.75 3.85 -45.85
N VAL A 167 11.06 4.99 -45.94
CA VAL A 167 9.72 5.16 -45.40
C VAL A 167 8.69 4.19 -45.95
N ARG A 168 8.70 3.98 -47.28
CA ARG A 168 7.73 3.08 -47.94
C ARG A 168 7.77 1.68 -47.34
N ARG A 169 8.97 1.11 -47.16
CA ARG A 169 9.12 -0.23 -46.58
C ARG A 169 8.71 -0.30 -45.12
N LEU A 170 8.90 0.78 -44.36
CA LEU A 170 8.43 0.89 -42.98
C LEU A 170 6.91 0.94 -42.92
N VAL A 171 6.25 1.70 -43.80
CA VAL A 171 4.78 1.77 -43.90
C VAL A 171 4.18 0.41 -44.25
N GLU A 172 4.78 -0.32 -45.19
CA GLU A 172 4.34 -1.67 -45.60
C GLU A 172 4.39 -2.68 -44.43
N ARG A 173 5.22 -2.43 -43.41
CA ARG A 173 5.41 -3.28 -42.24
C ARG A 173 4.74 -2.72 -40.97
N ALA A 174 4.10 -1.57 -41.08
CA ALA A 174 3.47 -0.94 -39.93
C ALA A 174 2.29 -1.78 -39.41
N GLU A 175 2.33 -2.11 -38.14
CA GLU A 175 1.25 -2.89 -37.48
C GLU A 175 0.22 -1.96 -36.87
N PRO A 176 -1.08 -2.22 -37.02
CA PRO A 176 -2.12 -1.48 -36.34
C PRO A 176 -1.92 -1.56 -34.81
N SER A 177 -1.94 -0.44 -34.13
CA SER A 177 -1.85 -0.35 -32.68
C SER A 177 -2.52 0.93 -32.20
N ALA A 178 -3.64 0.79 -31.51
CA ALA A 178 -4.31 1.94 -30.91
C ALA A 178 -3.50 2.49 -29.72
N PRO A 179 -3.41 3.82 -29.56
CA PRO A 179 -2.80 4.42 -28.38
C PRO A 179 -3.56 4.05 -27.10
N GLY A 180 -2.84 3.77 -26.02
CA GLY A 180 -3.45 3.56 -24.70
C GLY A 180 -3.90 4.87 -24.05
N LEU A 181 -4.85 4.80 -23.11
CA LEU A 181 -5.36 5.99 -22.40
C LEU A 181 -4.24 6.74 -21.66
N LEU A 182 -3.33 6.04 -20.98
CA LEU A 182 -2.19 6.68 -20.32
C LEU A 182 -1.27 7.39 -21.31
N GLN A 183 -1.05 6.81 -22.49
CA GLN A 183 -0.28 7.44 -23.54
C GLN A 183 -0.93 8.74 -24.04
N LEU A 184 -2.25 8.77 -24.21
CA LEU A 184 -2.99 9.98 -24.61
C LEU A 184 -2.86 11.06 -23.52
N TRP A 185 -3.01 10.71 -22.26
CA TRP A 185 -2.77 11.61 -21.13
C TRP A 185 -1.34 12.19 -21.14
N VAL A 186 -0.32 11.37 -21.41
CA VAL A 186 1.07 11.82 -21.56
C VAL A 186 1.23 12.82 -22.70
N HIS A 187 0.58 12.58 -23.85
CA HIS A 187 0.57 13.52 -24.98
C HIS A 187 -0.07 14.85 -24.62
N ASP A 188 -1.25 14.82 -23.99
CA ASP A 188 -1.97 16.02 -23.62
C ASP A 188 -1.19 16.89 -22.63
N ARG A 189 -0.59 16.26 -21.62
CA ARG A 189 0.31 16.94 -20.67
C ARG A 189 1.54 17.54 -21.33
N LEU A 190 2.20 16.76 -22.23
CA LEU A 190 3.38 17.22 -22.96
C LEU A 190 3.06 18.45 -23.84
N ASP A 191 1.89 18.48 -24.45
CA ASP A 191 1.44 19.57 -25.32
C ASP A 191 0.81 20.72 -24.55
N GLY A 192 0.70 20.63 -23.22
CA GLY A 192 0.09 21.65 -22.36
C GLY A 192 -1.42 21.77 -22.56
N ARG A 193 -2.07 20.73 -23.07
CA ARG A 193 -3.53 20.64 -23.16
C ARG A 193 -4.14 20.39 -21.78
N ALA A 194 -5.44 20.71 -21.64
CA ALA A 194 -6.16 20.46 -20.40
C ALA A 194 -6.05 18.99 -19.98
N ASP A 195 -5.70 18.79 -18.73
CA ASP A 195 -5.49 17.49 -18.14
C ASP A 195 -6.80 16.96 -17.53
N ASP A 196 -7.32 15.86 -18.05
CA ASP A 196 -8.48 15.16 -17.51
C ASP A 196 -8.08 14.01 -16.56
N GLY A 197 -6.83 13.95 -16.14
CA GLY A 197 -6.29 12.96 -15.21
C GLY A 197 -6.84 13.04 -13.78
N GLY A 198 -7.61 14.11 -13.49
CA GLY A 198 -8.21 14.34 -12.18
C GLY A 198 -7.26 14.94 -11.14
N PRO A 199 -7.79 15.36 -9.99
CA PRO A 199 -7.07 16.16 -9.01
C PRO A 199 -5.86 15.43 -8.38
N TRP A 200 -5.83 14.11 -8.40
CA TRP A 200 -4.71 13.35 -7.85
C TRP A 200 -3.45 13.43 -8.72
N LEU A 201 -3.63 13.50 -10.05
CA LEU A 201 -2.52 13.68 -11.00
C LEU A 201 -2.13 15.15 -11.19
N GLU A 202 -2.99 16.08 -10.78
CA GLU A 202 -2.71 17.51 -10.81
C GLU A 202 -1.49 17.81 -9.92
N GLY A 203 -0.55 18.58 -10.42
CA GLY A 203 0.69 18.91 -9.71
C GLY A 203 1.78 17.83 -9.74
N GLN A 204 1.50 16.61 -10.25
CA GLN A 204 2.54 15.61 -10.50
C GLN A 204 3.23 15.87 -11.84
N THR A 205 4.52 15.50 -11.94
CA THR A 205 5.20 15.47 -13.23
C THR A 205 4.65 14.34 -14.11
N ILE A 206 4.87 14.43 -15.41
CA ILE A 206 4.46 13.37 -16.37
C ILE A 206 5.03 12.02 -15.95
N GLU A 207 6.29 11.95 -15.53
CA GLU A 207 6.92 10.69 -15.12
C GLU A 207 6.33 10.16 -13.83
N GLN A 208 6.07 11.01 -12.83
CA GLN A 208 5.45 10.58 -11.56
C GLN A 208 4.09 9.94 -11.82
N GLY A 209 3.20 10.67 -12.49
CA GLY A 209 1.85 10.19 -12.77
C GLY A 209 1.84 8.93 -13.64
N ALA A 210 2.62 8.93 -14.73
CA ALA A 210 2.67 7.77 -15.63
C ALA A 210 3.22 6.51 -14.95
N CYS A 211 4.33 6.63 -14.21
CA CYS A 211 4.90 5.49 -13.49
C CYS A 211 3.97 4.97 -12.37
N ALA A 212 3.32 5.87 -11.63
CA ALA A 212 2.36 5.49 -10.61
C ALA A 212 1.18 4.70 -11.23
N CYS A 213 0.60 5.20 -12.33
CA CYS A 213 -0.48 4.51 -13.05
C CYS A 213 -0.04 3.14 -13.57
N GLU A 214 1.12 3.06 -14.23
CA GLU A 214 1.63 1.78 -14.76
C GLU A 214 1.83 0.73 -13.67
N VAL A 215 2.49 1.11 -12.56
CA VAL A 215 2.84 0.15 -11.51
C VAL A 215 1.62 -0.24 -10.67
N LEU A 216 0.73 0.71 -10.35
CA LEU A 216 -0.54 0.43 -9.66
C LEU A 216 -1.42 -0.50 -10.50
N GLY A 217 -1.62 -0.18 -11.77
CA GLY A 217 -2.42 -1.00 -12.67
C GLY A 217 -1.80 -2.37 -12.92
N ALA A 218 -0.47 -2.48 -13.04
CA ALA A 218 0.21 -3.77 -13.16
C ALA A 218 0.03 -4.65 -11.92
N GLU A 219 0.11 -4.07 -10.71
CA GLU A 219 -0.17 -4.81 -9.48
C GLU A 219 -1.64 -5.23 -9.38
N LEU A 220 -2.57 -4.37 -9.79
CA LEU A 220 -4.01 -4.69 -9.82
C LEU A 220 -4.35 -5.82 -10.78
N LEU A 221 -3.78 -5.82 -11.99
CA LEU A 221 -4.13 -6.79 -13.03
C LEU A 221 -3.34 -8.10 -12.92
N PHE A 222 -2.05 -8.02 -12.59
CA PHE A 222 -1.12 -9.14 -12.72
C PHE A 222 -0.45 -9.55 -11.40
N GLY A 223 -0.63 -8.79 -10.31
CA GLY A 223 0.11 -9.00 -9.05
C GLY A 223 -0.16 -10.31 -8.33
N ARG A 224 -1.30 -10.98 -8.60
CA ARG A 224 -1.66 -12.21 -7.89
C ARG A 224 -0.83 -13.43 -8.30
N GLU A 225 -0.44 -13.52 -9.56
CA GLU A 225 0.09 -14.76 -10.17
C GLU A 225 1.57 -14.66 -10.53
N GLN A 226 2.18 -13.49 -10.36
CA GLN A 226 3.51 -13.25 -10.92
C GLN A 226 4.54 -12.84 -9.87
N SER A 227 5.74 -13.43 -9.96
CA SER A 227 6.92 -12.98 -9.21
C SER A 227 7.47 -11.69 -9.82
N LEU A 228 8.30 -10.93 -9.09
CA LEU A 228 8.99 -9.72 -9.58
C LEU A 228 9.72 -9.91 -10.92
N LYS A 229 10.19 -11.13 -11.20
CA LYS A 229 10.82 -11.46 -12.49
C LYS A 229 9.81 -11.45 -13.63
N SER A 230 8.55 -11.79 -13.37
CA SER A 230 7.47 -11.84 -14.35
C SER A 230 7.01 -10.46 -14.80
N PHE A 231 7.01 -9.46 -13.90
CA PHE A 231 6.68 -8.09 -14.29
C PHE A 231 7.67 -7.51 -15.31
N LYS A 232 8.94 -7.91 -15.27
CA LYS A 232 9.92 -7.54 -16.30
C LYS A 232 9.65 -8.18 -17.66
N ALA A 233 8.88 -9.25 -17.68
CA ALA A 233 8.49 -9.97 -18.88
C ALA A 233 7.13 -9.52 -19.45
N LEU A 234 6.45 -8.55 -18.83
CA LEU A 234 5.22 -8.00 -19.38
C LEU A 234 5.48 -7.38 -20.75
N SER A 235 4.62 -7.76 -21.70
CA SER A 235 4.66 -7.20 -23.04
C SER A 235 4.27 -5.71 -23.04
N GLN A 236 4.60 -5.01 -24.11
CA GLN A 236 4.21 -3.62 -24.29
C GLN A 236 2.69 -3.43 -24.22
N GLU A 237 1.91 -4.37 -24.77
CA GLU A 237 0.45 -4.35 -24.69
C GLU A 237 -0.05 -4.53 -23.24
N GLN A 238 0.58 -5.41 -22.46
CA GLN A 238 0.23 -5.59 -21.05
C GLN A 238 0.55 -4.32 -20.24
N TRP A 239 1.66 -3.65 -20.50
CA TRP A 239 1.95 -2.35 -19.87
C TRP A 239 0.97 -1.26 -20.28
N LYS A 240 0.52 -1.26 -21.55
CA LYS A 240 -0.52 -0.33 -22.03
C LYS A 240 -1.83 -0.52 -21.28
N VAL A 241 -2.29 -1.76 -21.10
CA VAL A 241 -3.51 -2.09 -20.35
C VAL A 241 -3.34 -1.75 -18.86
N ALA A 242 -2.18 -2.04 -18.28
CA ALA A 242 -1.87 -1.66 -16.89
C ALA A 242 -1.93 -0.15 -16.69
N GLY A 243 -1.29 0.62 -17.58
CA GLY A 243 -1.31 2.08 -17.52
C GLY A 243 -2.72 2.65 -17.64
N ALA A 244 -3.56 2.09 -18.50
CA ALA A 244 -4.96 2.49 -18.62
C ALA A 244 -5.75 2.20 -17.33
N CYS A 245 -5.61 1.01 -16.75
CA CYS A 245 -6.25 0.64 -15.49
C CYS A 245 -5.83 1.58 -14.34
N GLY A 246 -4.53 1.86 -14.21
CA GLY A 246 -4.03 2.76 -13.17
C GLY A 246 -4.48 4.20 -13.37
N LEU A 247 -4.58 4.69 -14.61
CA LEU A 247 -5.09 6.02 -14.93
C LEU A 247 -6.57 6.16 -14.53
N GLU A 248 -7.39 5.17 -14.83
CA GLU A 248 -8.80 5.16 -14.40
C GLU A 248 -8.94 5.24 -12.88
N VAL A 249 -8.09 4.52 -12.13
CA VAL A 249 -8.06 4.62 -10.67
C VAL A 249 -7.61 6.03 -10.24
N ALA A 250 -6.54 6.56 -10.84
CA ALA A 250 -5.99 7.87 -10.50
C ALA A 250 -6.97 9.02 -10.72
N ARG A 251 -7.81 8.95 -11.77
CA ARG A 251 -8.90 9.89 -12.04
C ARG A 251 -9.91 9.98 -10.91
N GLY A 252 -10.15 8.88 -10.20
CA GLY A 252 -11.01 8.84 -9.02
C GLY A 252 -10.41 9.48 -7.76
N GLY A 253 -9.18 10.02 -7.84
CA GLY A 253 -8.52 10.71 -6.73
C GLY A 253 -7.92 9.77 -5.68
N ALA A 254 -7.46 10.34 -4.56
CA ALA A 254 -6.79 9.62 -3.48
C ALA A 254 -7.67 8.50 -2.88
N GLU A 255 -8.98 8.70 -2.77
CA GLU A 255 -9.90 7.68 -2.26
C GLU A 255 -9.95 6.44 -3.17
N ALA A 256 -9.98 6.63 -4.49
CA ALA A 256 -9.96 5.52 -5.44
C ALA A 256 -8.62 4.77 -5.40
N VAL A 257 -7.51 5.50 -5.21
CA VAL A 257 -6.18 4.90 -5.02
C VAL A 257 -6.17 4.04 -3.74
N ARG A 258 -6.70 4.53 -2.63
CA ARG A 258 -6.82 3.77 -1.37
C ARG A 258 -7.71 2.53 -1.52
N ALA A 259 -8.85 2.66 -2.18
CA ALA A 259 -9.72 1.53 -2.49
C ALA A 259 -9.00 0.46 -3.34
N ALA A 260 -8.18 0.89 -4.30
CA ALA A 260 -7.34 -0.02 -5.08
C ALA A 260 -6.29 -0.73 -4.22
N LEU A 261 -5.68 -0.04 -3.26
CA LEU A 261 -4.76 -0.64 -2.28
C LEU A 261 -5.47 -1.67 -1.38
N ASP A 262 -6.72 -1.42 -0.99
CA ASP A 262 -7.56 -2.41 -0.28
C ASP A 262 -7.80 -3.66 -1.10
N VAL A 263 -8.09 -3.53 -2.40
CA VAL A 263 -8.23 -4.67 -3.31
C VAL A 263 -6.94 -5.47 -3.41
N ILE A 264 -5.78 -4.81 -3.53
CA ILE A 264 -4.46 -5.46 -3.56
C ILE A 264 -4.23 -6.24 -2.27
N ARG A 265 -4.45 -5.61 -1.11
CA ARG A 265 -4.30 -6.20 0.22
C ARG A 265 -5.22 -7.41 0.40
N ALA A 266 -6.50 -7.29 0.06
CA ALA A 266 -7.49 -8.35 0.21
C ALA A 266 -7.15 -9.60 -0.62
N ARG A 267 -6.62 -9.44 -1.82
CA ARG A 267 -6.21 -10.55 -2.68
C ARG A 267 -5.10 -11.41 -2.07
N ARG A 268 -4.24 -10.82 -1.24
CA ARG A 268 -3.08 -11.48 -0.62
C ARG A 268 -3.32 -11.92 0.83
N ALA A 269 -4.38 -11.43 1.48
CA ALA A 269 -4.75 -11.80 2.85
C ALA A 269 -5.01 -13.31 3.04
N GLY A 270 -5.30 -14.05 1.96
CA GLY A 270 -5.52 -15.50 1.97
C GLY A 270 -4.25 -16.37 2.05
N SER A 271 -3.07 -15.85 1.74
CA SER A 271 -1.88 -16.66 1.47
C SER A 271 -0.78 -16.64 2.54
N ALA A 272 -0.78 -15.70 3.49
CA ALA A 272 0.26 -15.65 4.52
C ALA A 272 -0.23 -15.06 5.84
N VAL A 273 0.09 -15.76 6.92
CA VAL A 273 0.03 -15.27 8.28
C VAL A 273 1.03 -14.11 8.41
N GLN A 274 0.56 -12.88 8.58
CA GLN A 274 1.41 -11.67 8.71
C GLN A 274 2.42 -11.47 7.56
N ALA A 275 1.93 -11.34 6.34
CA ALA A 275 2.77 -10.89 5.24
C ALA A 275 3.24 -9.44 5.51
N GLY A 276 4.55 -9.20 5.45
CA GLY A 276 5.09 -7.84 5.49
C GLY A 276 4.65 -7.00 4.29
N PRO A 277 4.97 -5.69 4.27
CA PRO A 277 4.53 -4.78 3.20
C PRO A 277 4.88 -5.26 1.78
N GLU A 278 6.08 -5.82 1.58
CA GLU A 278 6.52 -6.34 0.28
C GLU A 278 5.61 -7.48 -0.22
N LYS A 279 5.27 -8.43 0.65
CA LYS A 279 4.38 -9.54 0.29
C LYS A 279 2.94 -9.10 0.08
N THR A 280 2.51 -8.05 0.77
CA THR A 280 1.14 -7.52 0.69
C THR A 280 0.92 -6.67 -0.55
N TYR A 281 1.88 -5.79 -0.90
CA TYR A 281 1.72 -4.81 -1.98
C TYR A 281 2.64 -5.08 -3.19
N GLY A 282 3.43 -6.16 -3.15
CA GLY A 282 4.17 -6.71 -4.28
C GLY A 282 5.02 -5.72 -5.03
N LEU A 283 4.79 -5.61 -6.34
CA LEU A 283 5.56 -4.76 -7.24
C LEU A 283 5.49 -3.28 -6.85
N LEU A 284 4.31 -2.80 -6.43
CA LEU A 284 4.14 -1.40 -6.01
C LEU A 284 5.05 -1.05 -4.84
N TYR A 285 5.08 -1.89 -3.78
CA TYR A 285 5.98 -1.68 -2.65
C TYR A 285 7.44 -1.76 -3.06
N THR A 286 7.81 -2.78 -3.83
CA THR A 286 9.19 -2.99 -4.29
C THR A 286 9.69 -1.82 -5.14
N TRP A 287 8.86 -1.34 -6.07
CA TRP A 287 9.20 -0.18 -6.88
C TRP A 287 9.43 1.07 -6.03
N LEU A 288 8.54 1.38 -5.10
CA LEU A 288 8.67 2.53 -4.21
C LEU A 288 9.85 2.40 -3.25
N HIS A 289 10.14 1.20 -2.76
CA HIS A 289 11.24 0.97 -1.83
C HIS A 289 12.62 1.12 -2.49
N PHE A 290 12.82 0.55 -3.68
CA PHE A 290 14.13 0.53 -4.34
C PHE A 290 14.39 1.72 -5.26
N ARG A 291 13.37 2.33 -5.86
CA ARG A 291 13.54 3.45 -6.79
C ARG A 291 13.46 4.83 -6.14
N SER A 292 12.83 4.93 -5.03
CA SER A 292 12.55 6.18 -4.36
C SER A 292 13.76 6.99 -3.84
N PRO A 293 14.93 6.40 -3.54
CA PRO A 293 16.10 7.20 -3.17
C PRO A 293 16.63 8.10 -4.29
N PHE A 294 16.26 7.81 -5.55
CA PHE A 294 16.80 8.46 -6.75
C PHE A 294 15.80 9.37 -7.46
N LEU A 295 14.52 9.18 -7.24
CA LEU A 295 13.46 9.95 -7.87
C LEU A 295 12.27 10.04 -6.92
N ASP A 296 11.71 11.24 -6.74
CA ASP A 296 10.44 11.39 -6.05
C ASP A 296 9.31 10.70 -6.86
N PRO A 297 8.65 9.67 -6.33
CA PRO A 297 7.58 8.96 -7.04
C PRO A 297 6.23 9.69 -6.98
N GLY A 298 6.17 10.87 -6.37
CA GLY A 298 4.93 11.61 -6.14
C GLY A 298 4.10 11.06 -4.97
N PRO A 299 2.82 11.45 -4.88
CA PRO A 299 1.94 11.17 -3.74
C PRO A 299 1.65 9.68 -3.51
N ILE A 300 1.86 8.82 -4.50
CA ILE A 300 1.63 7.36 -4.37
C ILE A 300 2.43 6.73 -3.22
N ARG A 301 3.62 7.27 -2.91
CA ARG A 301 4.43 6.81 -1.78
C ARG A 301 3.73 7.09 -0.46
N HIS A 302 3.23 8.29 -0.29
CA HIS A 302 2.50 8.70 0.91
C HIS A 302 1.22 7.86 1.07
N GLU A 303 0.43 7.71 0.01
CA GLU A 303 -0.81 6.92 0.05
C GLU A 303 -0.53 5.45 0.44
N LEU A 304 0.48 4.84 -0.16
CA LEU A 304 0.85 3.47 0.20
C LEU A 304 1.38 3.37 1.63
N ARG A 305 2.19 4.34 2.08
CA ARG A 305 2.74 4.34 3.43
C ARG A 305 1.63 4.43 4.47
N GLU A 306 0.73 5.38 4.33
CA GLU A 306 -0.41 5.54 5.24
C GLU A 306 -1.28 4.27 5.24
N HIS A 307 -1.56 3.71 4.09
CA HIS A 307 -2.33 2.47 3.98
C HIS A 307 -1.61 1.28 4.66
N ILE A 308 -0.28 1.19 4.58
CA ILE A 308 0.50 0.18 5.31
C ILE A 308 0.35 0.36 6.81
N LEU A 309 0.51 1.58 7.32
CA LEU A 309 0.44 1.88 8.75
C LEU A 309 -0.96 1.65 9.33
N ASP A 310 -2.00 1.87 8.54
CA ASP A 310 -3.40 1.68 8.95
C ASP A 310 -3.87 0.22 8.89
N HIS A 311 -3.10 -0.68 8.23
CA HIS A 311 -3.55 -2.06 8.04
C HIS A 311 -2.55 -3.14 8.48
N LEU A 312 -1.27 -2.80 8.65
CA LEU A 312 -0.24 -3.76 9.06
C LEU A 312 0.37 -3.38 10.41
N ALA A 313 0.71 -4.41 11.19
CA ALA A 313 1.33 -4.22 12.51
C ALA A 313 2.84 -3.95 12.34
N ILE A 314 3.19 -2.69 12.15
CA ILE A 314 4.58 -2.22 12.02
C ILE A 314 5.10 -1.78 13.38
N GLU A 315 6.35 -2.13 13.71
CA GLU A 315 6.98 -1.75 14.97
C GLU A 315 7.44 -0.27 14.94
N PRO A 316 7.32 0.46 16.06
CA PRO A 316 8.00 1.76 16.20
C PRO A 316 9.52 1.59 16.00
N GLY A 317 10.12 2.52 15.24
CA GLY A 317 11.54 2.45 14.85
C GLY A 317 11.81 1.70 13.55
N GLU A 318 10.87 0.92 13.02
CA GLU A 318 10.99 0.36 11.67
C GLU A 318 10.88 1.45 10.60
N THR A 319 11.53 1.19 9.46
CA THR A 319 11.48 2.10 8.30
C THR A 319 10.52 1.56 7.25
N VAL A 320 9.52 2.35 6.88
CA VAL A 320 8.57 2.04 5.80
C VAL A 320 8.72 3.09 4.71
N LEU A 321 9.08 2.67 3.50
CA LEU A 321 9.27 3.52 2.31
C LEU A 321 10.19 4.73 2.56
N GLY A 322 11.27 4.53 3.35
CA GLY A 322 12.29 5.55 3.62
C GLY A 322 12.03 6.41 4.85
N GLU A 323 10.91 6.26 5.54
CA GLU A 323 10.57 7.02 6.74
C GLU A 323 10.41 6.12 7.97
N VAL A 324 10.96 6.58 9.10
CA VAL A 324 10.84 5.87 10.38
C VAL A 324 9.40 5.96 10.90
N VAL A 325 8.88 4.84 11.41
CA VAL A 325 7.58 4.78 12.06
C VAL A 325 7.74 5.24 13.52
N ALA A 326 7.10 6.35 13.87
CA ALA A 326 7.17 6.90 15.22
C ALA A 326 6.27 6.13 16.21
N GLU A 327 5.06 5.82 15.80
CA GLU A 327 4.03 5.20 16.64
C GLU A 327 3.37 4.02 15.93
N ARG A 328 3.05 3.00 16.69
CA ARG A 328 2.30 1.84 16.20
C ARG A 328 0.82 2.22 16.06
N ARG A 329 0.24 2.01 14.86
CA ARG A 329 -1.20 2.20 14.63
C ARG A 329 -1.99 0.90 14.75
N MET A 330 -1.36 -0.24 14.40
CA MET A 330 -1.99 -1.54 14.37
C MET A 330 -1.23 -2.57 15.19
N HIS A 331 -1.96 -3.40 15.90
CA HIS A 331 -1.44 -4.59 16.54
C HIS A 331 -1.88 -5.85 15.80
N SER A 332 -0.96 -6.79 15.64
CA SER A 332 -1.30 -8.19 15.42
C SER A 332 -1.47 -8.90 16.76
N GLU A 333 -2.09 -10.06 16.77
CA GLU A 333 -2.14 -10.92 17.97
C GLU A 333 -0.73 -11.14 18.56
N ARG A 334 0.25 -11.36 17.70
CA ARG A 334 1.65 -11.59 18.11
C ARG A 334 2.29 -10.34 18.75
N SER A 335 2.17 -9.19 18.09
CA SER A 335 2.76 -7.95 18.62
C SER A 335 2.09 -7.51 19.91
N LEU A 336 0.79 -7.78 20.05
CA LEU A 336 0.05 -7.50 21.27
C LEU A 336 0.46 -8.45 22.40
N ALA A 337 0.61 -9.75 22.13
CA ALA A 337 1.12 -10.73 23.10
C ALA A 337 2.51 -10.33 23.61
N GLN A 338 3.39 -9.86 22.73
CA GLN A 338 4.72 -9.38 23.12
C GLN A 338 4.65 -8.10 23.97
N ALA A 339 3.84 -7.13 23.58
CA ALA A 339 3.67 -5.87 24.31
C ALA A 339 3.12 -6.10 25.73
N LEU A 340 2.13 -6.99 25.88
CA LEU A 340 1.50 -7.32 27.15
C LEU A 340 2.24 -8.39 27.94
N LYS A 341 3.32 -8.98 27.40
CA LYS A 341 4.05 -10.11 27.99
C LYS A 341 3.15 -11.32 28.31
N LEU A 342 2.17 -11.55 27.44
CA LEU A 342 1.22 -12.65 27.51
C LEU A 342 1.59 -13.73 26.48
N THR A 343 1.09 -14.94 26.69
CA THR A 343 1.09 -15.95 25.63
C THR A 343 0.04 -15.60 24.56
N ARG A 344 0.17 -16.19 23.36
CA ARG A 344 -0.81 -15.98 22.28
C ARG A 344 -2.23 -16.40 22.69
N GLY A 345 -2.35 -17.53 23.41
CA GLY A 345 -3.64 -18.03 23.89
C GLY A 345 -4.30 -17.06 24.88
N GLU A 346 -3.52 -16.46 25.78
CA GLU A 346 -3.99 -15.46 26.74
C GLU A 346 -4.45 -14.18 26.04
N THR A 347 -3.66 -13.72 25.06
CA THR A 347 -4.00 -12.55 24.25
C THR A 347 -5.30 -12.78 23.48
N CYS A 348 -5.47 -13.95 22.85
CA CYS A 348 -6.73 -14.30 22.17
C CYS A 348 -7.92 -14.30 23.12
N ARG A 349 -7.79 -14.90 24.32
CA ARG A 349 -8.87 -14.87 25.32
C ARG A 349 -9.20 -13.43 25.75
N GLY A 350 -8.16 -12.61 25.97
CA GLY A 350 -8.34 -11.20 26.28
C GLY A 350 -9.07 -10.43 25.18
N LEU A 351 -8.69 -10.64 23.92
CA LEU A 351 -9.34 -10.01 22.77
C LEU A 351 -10.81 -10.44 22.60
N VAL A 352 -11.10 -11.73 22.81
CA VAL A 352 -12.49 -12.23 22.82
C VAL A 352 -13.30 -11.53 23.90
N ARG A 353 -12.73 -11.39 25.09
CA ARG A 353 -13.39 -10.79 26.24
C ARG A 353 -13.75 -9.32 26.03
N VAL A 354 -12.85 -8.54 25.45
CA VAL A 354 -13.13 -7.13 25.13
C VAL A 354 -13.93 -6.94 23.84
N GLY A 355 -14.37 -8.04 23.22
CA GLY A 355 -15.23 -8.03 22.02
C GLY A 355 -14.50 -7.70 20.71
N LEU A 356 -13.17 -7.70 20.71
CA LEU A 356 -12.36 -7.43 19.51
C LEU A 356 -12.12 -8.67 18.65
N MET A 357 -12.39 -9.87 19.18
CA MET A 357 -12.26 -11.12 18.44
C MET A 357 -13.45 -12.04 18.75
N PRO A 358 -14.05 -12.72 17.74
CA PRO A 358 -15.11 -13.68 18.00
C PRO A 358 -14.58 -14.92 18.75
N PRO A 359 -15.39 -15.53 19.66
CA PRO A 359 -14.99 -16.74 20.35
C PRO A 359 -14.89 -17.94 19.37
N GLY A 360 -13.96 -18.86 19.66
CA GLY A 360 -13.81 -20.09 18.89
C GLY A 360 -13.10 -19.93 17.54
N LEU A 361 -12.51 -18.77 17.27
CA LEU A 361 -11.78 -18.54 16.02
C LEU A 361 -10.52 -19.44 15.96
N PRO A 362 -10.30 -20.20 14.86
CA PRO A 362 -9.08 -20.98 14.70
C PRO A 362 -7.81 -20.12 14.79
N ALA A 363 -6.74 -20.66 15.38
CA ALA A 363 -5.48 -19.93 15.59
C ALA A 363 -4.90 -19.31 14.29
N VAL A 364 -5.06 -19.99 13.15
CA VAL A 364 -4.65 -19.48 11.82
C VAL A 364 -5.47 -18.26 11.41
N ALA A 365 -6.75 -18.24 11.72
CA ALA A 365 -7.63 -17.10 11.42
C ALA A 365 -7.38 -15.94 12.39
N ALA A 366 -7.21 -16.21 13.69
CA ALA A 366 -6.85 -15.23 14.70
C ALA A 366 -5.54 -14.49 14.35
N ALA A 367 -4.53 -15.23 13.88
CA ALA A 367 -3.24 -14.67 13.47
C ALA A 367 -3.31 -13.74 12.24
N ARG A 368 -4.43 -13.71 11.53
CA ARG A 368 -4.66 -12.81 10.38
C ARG A 368 -5.34 -11.50 10.76
N LEU A 369 -5.84 -11.39 11.99
CA LEU A 369 -6.51 -10.19 12.46
C LEU A 369 -5.49 -9.12 12.83
N ALA A 370 -5.82 -7.89 12.51
CA ALA A 370 -5.12 -6.70 12.95
C ALA A 370 -6.10 -5.83 13.75
N PHE A 371 -5.61 -5.22 14.82
CA PHE A 371 -6.39 -4.46 15.77
C PHE A 371 -5.84 -3.05 15.85
N GLN A 372 -6.68 -2.03 15.81
CA GLN A 372 -6.23 -0.66 15.99
C GLN A 372 -5.67 -0.49 17.41
N ALA A 373 -4.54 0.20 17.55
CA ALA A 373 -3.88 0.40 18.83
C ALA A 373 -4.83 0.99 19.87
N ARG A 374 -5.65 1.98 19.49
CA ARG A 374 -6.65 2.60 20.35
C ARG A 374 -7.77 1.64 20.82
N GLU A 375 -8.08 0.61 20.02
CA GLU A 375 -9.13 -0.37 20.39
C GLU A 375 -8.62 -1.35 21.42
N VAL A 376 -7.33 -1.65 21.41
CA VAL A 376 -6.71 -2.56 22.38
C VAL A 376 -6.31 -1.88 23.70
N GLU A 377 -6.41 -0.55 23.80
CA GLU A 377 -6.11 0.19 25.04
C GLU A 377 -6.90 -0.33 26.25
N ARG A 378 -8.17 -0.71 26.03
CA ARG A 378 -8.99 -1.31 27.08
C ARG A 378 -8.42 -2.64 27.57
N LEU A 379 -7.90 -3.47 26.66
CA LEU A 379 -7.24 -4.71 27.03
C LEU A 379 -5.94 -4.43 27.76
N CYS A 380 -5.14 -3.47 27.31
CA CYS A 380 -3.90 -3.07 27.95
C CYS A 380 -4.16 -2.59 29.40
N ALA A 381 -5.12 -1.69 29.58
CA ALA A 381 -5.51 -1.19 30.90
C ALA A 381 -6.03 -2.31 31.82
N ALA A 382 -6.83 -3.23 31.27
CA ALA A 382 -7.34 -4.37 32.02
C ALA A 382 -6.22 -5.35 32.45
N VAL A 383 -5.20 -5.56 31.61
CA VAL A 383 -4.02 -6.40 31.94
C VAL A 383 -3.12 -5.70 32.95
N GLU A 384 -2.87 -4.40 32.79
CA GLU A 384 -2.06 -3.61 33.73
C GLU A 384 -2.72 -3.50 35.12
N GLY A 385 -4.05 -3.37 35.15
CA GLY A 385 -4.85 -3.34 36.38
C GLY A 385 -5.15 -4.72 36.96
N ALA A 386 -4.66 -5.81 36.34
CA ALA A 386 -4.97 -7.15 36.81
C ALA A 386 -4.24 -7.50 38.12
N VAL A 387 -4.96 -8.21 39.00
CA VAL A 387 -4.48 -8.57 40.32
C VAL A 387 -4.23 -10.09 40.41
N THR A 388 -3.28 -10.49 41.27
CA THR A 388 -3.05 -11.92 41.56
C THR A 388 -4.22 -12.54 42.34
N VAL A 389 -4.37 -13.88 42.31
CA VAL A 389 -5.39 -14.60 43.08
C VAL A 389 -5.38 -14.22 44.57
N GLY A 390 -4.18 -13.99 45.14
CA GLY A 390 -4.07 -13.55 46.52
C GLY A 390 -4.62 -12.14 46.76
N ALA A 391 -4.36 -11.19 45.86
CA ALA A 391 -4.90 -9.85 45.93
C ALA A 391 -6.41 -9.84 45.61
N ALA A 392 -6.87 -10.67 44.67
CA ALA A 392 -8.31 -10.86 44.40
C ALA A 392 -9.06 -11.43 45.59
N ALA A 393 -8.47 -12.39 46.31
CA ALA A 393 -9.05 -12.93 47.55
C ALA A 393 -9.25 -11.85 48.62
N ASN A 394 -8.25 -10.96 48.78
CA ASN A 394 -8.38 -9.82 49.70
C ASN A 394 -9.46 -8.83 49.26
N LEU A 395 -9.49 -8.48 47.95
CA LEU A 395 -10.51 -7.55 47.42
C LEU A 395 -11.93 -8.13 47.51
N LEU A 396 -12.09 -9.43 47.25
CA LEU A 396 -13.36 -10.11 47.33
C LEU A 396 -13.77 -10.47 48.79
N GLY A 397 -12.84 -10.39 49.76
CA GLY A 397 -13.09 -10.80 51.13
C GLY A 397 -13.36 -12.31 51.25
N CYS A 398 -12.57 -13.13 50.55
CA CYS A 398 -12.70 -14.59 50.54
C CYS A 398 -11.33 -15.28 50.52
N THR A 399 -11.29 -16.61 50.52
CA THR A 399 -10.05 -17.37 50.46
C THR A 399 -9.54 -17.55 49.01
N LYS A 400 -8.25 -17.83 48.85
CA LYS A 400 -7.67 -18.16 47.50
C LYS A 400 -8.38 -19.33 46.85
N ALA A 401 -8.67 -20.40 47.58
CA ALA A 401 -9.41 -21.55 47.09
C ALA A 401 -10.81 -21.20 46.59
N GLN A 402 -11.49 -20.24 47.27
CA GLN A 402 -12.78 -19.75 46.80
C GLN A 402 -12.67 -18.94 45.50
N VAL A 403 -11.62 -18.15 45.33
CA VAL A 403 -11.36 -17.45 44.04
C VAL A 403 -11.10 -18.46 42.92
N GLU A 404 -10.29 -19.49 43.19
CA GLU A 404 -10.03 -20.57 42.22
C GLU A 404 -11.33 -21.28 41.84
N GLY A 405 -12.17 -21.63 42.83
CA GLY A 405 -13.50 -22.21 42.59
C GLY A 405 -14.45 -21.30 41.80
N LEU A 406 -14.37 -19.98 41.97
CA LEU A 406 -15.13 -19.03 41.13
C LEU A 406 -14.66 -19.04 39.67
N CYS A 407 -13.36 -19.19 39.45
CA CYS A 407 -12.80 -19.34 38.09
C CYS A 407 -13.23 -20.68 37.45
N GLU A 408 -13.16 -21.78 38.19
CA GLU A 408 -13.60 -23.12 37.73
C GLU A 408 -15.10 -23.15 37.40
N ALA A 409 -15.92 -22.41 38.16
CA ALA A 409 -17.35 -22.28 37.91
C ALA A 409 -17.71 -21.29 36.79
N GLY A 410 -16.72 -20.62 36.20
CA GLY A 410 -16.93 -19.63 35.13
C GLY A 410 -17.54 -18.30 35.62
N VAL A 411 -17.55 -18.05 36.95
CA VAL A 411 -18.02 -16.78 37.54
C VAL A 411 -17.01 -15.66 37.36
N LEU A 412 -15.73 -16.00 37.41
CA LEU A 412 -14.62 -15.13 37.11
C LEU A 412 -13.81 -15.73 35.96
N ALA A 413 -13.40 -14.92 34.98
CA ALA A 413 -12.60 -15.35 33.87
C ALA A 413 -11.17 -14.78 33.99
N PRO A 414 -10.17 -15.57 34.38
CA PRO A 414 -8.80 -15.11 34.49
C PRO A 414 -8.21 -14.80 33.11
N PHE A 415 -7.28 -13.83 33.04
CA PHE A 415 -6.48 -13.60 31.83
C PHE A 415 -5.52 -14.75 31.55
N VAL A 416 -5.07 -15.43 32.59
CA VAL A 416 -4.08 -16.50 32.52
C VAL A 416 -4.65 -17.74 33.15
N ASP A 417 -4.90 -18.76 32.35
CA ASP A 417 -5.18 -20.11 32.80
C ASP A 417 -4.03 -21.04 32.37
N HIS A 418 -3.18 -21.44 33.30
CA HIS A 418 -2.16 -22.44 33.08
C HIS A 418 -2.64 -23.82 33.55
N GLY A 419 -3.54 -24.38 32.81
CA GLY A 419 -3.69 -25.82 32.79
C GLY A 419 -2.60 -26.44 31.93
N LEU A 420 -1.68 -27.18 32.53
CA LEU A 420 -0.67 -28.07 31.93
C LEU A 420 0.78 -27.56 31.89
N MET A 421 1.63 -28.28 32.63
CA MET A 421 3.06 -28.29 32.70
C MET A 421 3.80 -27.24 33.54
N GLY A 422 3.89 -27.48 34.83
CA GLY A 422 5.16 -27.33 35.58
C GLY A 422 5.75 -25.96 35.88
N ALA A 423 5.19 -24.85 35.42
CA ALA A 423 5.67 -23.52 35.71
C ALA A 423 4.71 -22.76 36.63
N THR A 424 5.26 -21.96 37.56
CA THR A 424 4.53 -21.17 38.54
C THR A 424 3.34 -20.44 37.94
N ARG A 425 2.13 -20.90 38.26
CA ARG A 425 0.84 -20.31 37.85
C ARG A 425 0.76 -18.87 38.33
N ARG A 426 0.69 -17.92 37.42
CA ARG A 426 0.21 -16.56 37.70
C ARG A 426 -1.18 -16.39 37.09
N VAL A 427 -2.20 -16.80 37.81
CA VAL A 427 -3.57 -16.42 37.48
C VAL A 427 -3.73 -14.96 37.86
N VAL A 428 -4.07 -14.11 36.90
CA VAL A 428 -4.34 -12.69 37.06
C VAL A 428 -5.79 -12.41 36.69
N LEU A 429 -6.47 -11.67 37.52
CA LEU A 429 -7.88 -11.33 37.40
C LEU A 429 -8.04 -9.82 37.24
N PRO A 430 -8.87 -9.32 36.32
CA PRO A 430 -9.15 -7.90 36.22
C PRO A 430 -9.81 -7.38 37.49
N ALA A 431 -9.28 -6.28 38.04
CA ALA A 431 -9.79 -5.71 39.27
C ALA A 431 -11.23 -5.16 39.13
N ASP A 432 -11.59 -4.66 37.98
CA ASP A 432 -12.93 -4.18 37.65
C ASP A 432 -13.98 -5.28 37.71
N GLU A 433 -13.69 -6.50 37.21
CA GLU A 433 -14.63 -7.63 37.35
C GLU A 433 -14.88 -8.06 38.79
N LEU A 434 -13.85 -7.98 39.63
CA LEU A 434 -14.00 -8.30 41.03
C LEU A 434 -14.95 -7.30 41.68
N ALA A 435 -14.79 -6.02 41.36
CA ALA A 435 -15.69 -4.96 41.85
C ALA A 435 -17.11 -5.12 41.31
N ASP A 436 -17.26 -5.43 40.02
CA ASP A 436 -18.55 -5.67 39.37
C ASP A 436 -19.28 -6.88 39.95
N LEU A 437 -18.56 -7.98 40.20
CA LEU A 437 -19.13 -9.16 40.85
C LEU A 437 -19.71 -8.81 42.23
N LEU A 438 -18.94 -8.10 43.07
CA LEU A 438 -19.41 -7.66 44.38
C LEU A 438 -20.61 -6.70 44.27
N ALA A 439 -20.56 -5.74 43.35
CA ALA A 439 -21.64 -4.80 43.12
C ALA A 439 -22.93 -5.51 42.64
N ARG A 440 -22.79 -6.51 41.77
CA ARG A 440 -23.91 -7.32 41.28
C ARG A 440 -24.55 -8.13 42.40
N LEU A 441 -23.75 -8.84 43.16
CA LEU A 441 -24.26 -9.63 44.31
C LEU A 441 -24.91 -8.75 45.37
N LYS A 442 -24.32 -7.57 45.68
CA LYS A 442 -24.92 -6.60 46.61
C LYS A 442 -26.27 -6.07 46.13
N ARG A 443 -26.42 -5.80 44.84
CA ARG A 443 -27.70 -5.34 44.28
C ARG A 443 -28.78 -6.40 44.31
N MET A 444 -28.40 -7.68 44.17
CA MET A 444 -29.33 -8.82 44.25
C MET A 444 -29.75 -9.14 45.71
N ALA A 445 -28.88 -8.84 46.67
CA ALA A 445 -29.07 -9.24 48.07
C ALA A 445 -30.11 -8.39 48.81
N ALA A 446 -30.98 -9.04 49.52
CA ALA A 446 -31.82 -8.37 50.51
C ALA A 446 -30.96 -7.97 51.73
N ARG A 447 -31.24 -6.79 52.31
CA ARG A 447 -30.71 -6.49 53.64
C ARG A 447 -31.31 -7.50 54.64
N ALA A 448 -30.45 -8.37 55.16
CA ALA A 448 -30.87 -9.26 56.25
C ALA A 448 -30.45 -8.64 57.57
N ASP A 449 -31.43 -8.27 58.40
CA ASP A 449 -31.25 -8.37 59.85
C ASP A 449 -31.03 -9.86 60.16
N ALA A 450 -30.14 -10.20 61.09
CA ALA A 450 -29.72 -11.57 61.43
C ALA A 450 -30.91 -12.50 61.79
N ALA A 451 -31.78 -12.73 60.78
CA ALA A 451 -32.96 -13.56 60.93
C ALA A 451 -32.57 -15.03 60.84
N SER A 452 -33.01 -15.81 61.77
CA SER A 452 -32.98 -17.26 61.85
C SER A 452 -33.29 -17.87 60.47
N GLY A 453 -32.38 -18.70 59.95
CA GLY A 453 -32.55 -19.44 58.70
C GLY A 453 -31.76 -18.95 57.48
N THR A 454 -30.72 -18.11 57.69
CA THR A 454 -29.75 -17.73 56.63
C THR A 454 -28.39 -18.37 56.93
N LEU A 455 -27.86 -19.11 55.99
CA LEU A 455 -26.54 -19.73 56.04
C LEU A 455 -25.51 -18.89 55.29
N GLU A 456 -24.26 -18.85 55.78
CA GLU A 456 -23.13 -18.34 55.00
C GLU A 456 -23.00 -19.11 53.69
N ALA A 457 -22.55 -18.46 52.62
CA ALA A 457 -22.44 -19.10 51.28
C ALA A 457 -21.67 -20.41 51.31
N GLU A 458 -20.61 -20.52 52.13
CA GLU A 458 -19.85 -21.78 52.25
C GLU A 458 -20.63 -22.89 52.93
N ALA A 459 -21.38 -22.57 53.98
CA ALA A 459 -22.26 -23.53 54.65
C ALA A 459 -23.43 -23.95 53.75
N ALA A 460 -24.00 -22.99 53.00
CA ALA A 460 -25.03 -23.26 52.02
C ALA A 460 -24.52 -24.14 50.85
N ALA A 461 -23.28 -23.97 50.44
CA ALA A 461 -22.65 -24.80 49.39
C ALA A 461 -22.51 -26.26 49.84
N ARG A 462 -22.07 -26.47 51.09
CA ARG A 462 -22.02 -27.80 51.72
C ARG A 462 -23.39 -28.42 51.81
N LEU A 463 -24.39 -27.70 52.24
CA LEU A 463 -25.76 -28.16 52.36
C LEU A 463 -26.38 -28.51 51.00
N ALA A 464 -26.15 -27.68 50.00
CA ALA A 464 -26.61 -27.91 48.63
C ALA A 464 -25.78 -28.98 47.86
N GLY A 465 -24.68 -29.48 48.46
CA GLY A 465 -23.80 -30.48 47.84
C GLY A 465 -23.12 -30.00 46.57
N VAL A 466 -22.75 -28.74 46.50
CA VAL A 466 -22.08 -28.14 45.33
C VAL A 466 -20.81 -27.39 45.74
N PRO A 467 -19.80 -27.28 44.87
CA PRO A 467 -18.64 -26.44 45.12
C PRO A 467 -19.03 -24.96 45.33
N TYR A 468 -18.24 -24.24 46.13
CA TYR A 468 -18.51 -22.83 46.48
C TYR A 468 -18.71 -21.95 45.22
N GLY A 469 -17.84 -22.06 44.22
CA GLY A 469 -17.97 -21.28 42.98
C GLY A 469 -19.27 -21.57 42.23
N ARG A 470 -19.70 -22.83 42.22
CA ARG A 470 -20.98 -23.24 41.61
C ARG A 470 -22.19 -22.69 42.40
N LEU A 471 -22.09 -22.64 43.70
CA LEU A 471 -23.15 -21.99 44.51
C LEU A 471 -23.30 -20.50 44.11
N VAL A 472 -22.18 -19.78 44.02
CA VAL A 472 -22.21 -18.36 43.63
C VAL A 472 -22.77 -18.19 42.20
N ALA A 473 -22.43 -19.10 41.26
CA ALA A 473 -23.03 -19.13 39.93
C ALA A 473 -24.55 -19.30 39.99
N LEU A 474 -25.05 -20.25 40.78
CA LEU A 474 -26.49 -20.49 40.97
C LEU A 474 -27.22 -19.30 41.63
N VAL A 475 -26.55 -18.59 42.51
CA VAL A 475 -27.08 -17.32 43.07
C VAL A 475 -27.23 -16.28 41.99
N LEU A 476 -26.20 -16.11 41.14
CA LEU A 476 -26.22 -15.15 40.04
C LEU A 476 -27.24 -15.51 38.94
N GLU A 477 -27.52 -16.81 38.78
CA GLU A 477 -28.56 -17.35 37.88
C GLU A 477 -29.99 -17.19 38.50
N GLY A 478 -30.11 -16.76 39.76
CA GLY A 478 -31.39 -16.63 40.46
C GLY A 478 -32.00 -17.97 40.91
N ARG A 479 -31.28 -19.08 40.80
CA ARG A 479 -31.77 -20.44 41.08
C ARG A 479 -31.83 -20.80 42.56
N LEU A 480 -31.18 -20.00 43.42
CA LEU A 480 -31.19 -20.13 44.90
C LEU A 480 -32.01 -19.04 45.59
N GLY A 481 -32.91 -18.41 44.82
CA GLY A 481 -33.72 -17.29 45.35
C GLY A 481 -32.88 -16.04 45.58
N GLN A 482 -33.46 -15.10 46.35
CA GLN A 482 -32.80 -13.84 46.64
C GLN A 482 -31.72 -14.05 47.70
N PRO A 483 -30.43 -13.73 47.42
CA PRO A 483 -29.36 -13.82 48.41
C PRO A 483 -29.54 -12.78 49.50
N CYS A 484 -28.86 -12.97 50.64
CA CYS A 484 -28.83 -12.04 51.75
C CYS A 484 -27.41 -11.49 51.95
N TRP A 485 -27.30 -10.28 52.51
CA TRP A 485 -26.01 -9.70 52.88
C TRP A 485 -25.90 -9.62 54.40
N LEU A 486 -24.98 -10.41 54.96
CA LEU A 486 -24.79 -10.54 56.42
C LEU A 486 -23.94 -9.36 56.93
N GLY A 487 -24.47 -8.51 57.78
CA GLY A 487 -23.88 -7.23 58.17
C GLY A 487 -22.60 -7.29 59.02
N LEU A 488 -22.17 -8.48 59.46
CA LEU A 488 -21.01 -8.67 60.34
C LEU A 488 -19.68 -8.93 59.59
N ARG A 489 -19.71 -9.08 58.23
CA ARG A 489 -18.56 -9.41 57.41
C ARG A 489 -18.51 -8.53 56.17
N SER A 490 -17.36 -8.53 55.45
CA SER A 490 -17.15 -7.76 54.24
C SER A 490 -16.86 -8.66 53.04
N GLY A 491 -17.22 -8.19 51.85
CA GLY A 491 -16.95 -8.96 50.62
C GLY A 491 -17.84 -10.20 50.50
N LEU A 492 -17.34 -11.24 49.81
CA LEU A 492 -18.05 -12.49 49.57
C LEU A 492 -18.30 -13.31 50.84
N SER A 493 -17.53 -13.08 51.92
CA SER A 493 -17.80 -13.71 53.20
C SER A 493 -19.10 -13.21 53.85
N ALA A 494 -19.63 -12.07 53.37
CA ALA A 494 -20.93 -11.54 53.80
C ALA A 494 -22.11 -12.11 52.98
N LEU A 495 -21.85 -12.91 51.92
CA LEU A 495 -22.91 -13.50 51.13
C LEU A 495 -23.60 -14.63 51.90
N GLY A 496 -24.91 -14.53 52.05
CA GLY A 496 -25.76 -15.52 52.68
C GLY A 496 -26.84 -16.05 51.72
N VAL A 497 -27.25 -17.27 51.94
CA VAL A 497 -28.34 -17.94 51.23
C VAL A 497 -29.34 -18.51 52.26
N ARG A 498 -30.62 -18.43 51.97
CA ARG A 498 -31.63 -19.00 52.85
C ARG A 498 -31.48 -20.53 52.90
N GLU A 499 -31.49 -21.09 54.10
CA GLU A 499 -31.37 -22.54 54.34
C GLU A 499 -32.44 -23.33 53.58
N SER A 500 -33.68 -22.84 53.59
CA SER A 500 -34.79 -23.44 52.85
C SER A 500 -34.56 -23.51 51.35
N ALA A 501 -33.86 -22.51 50.75
CA ALA A 501 -33.52 -22.49 49.33
C ALA A 501 -32.41 -23.48 49.00
N ALA A 502 -31.41 -23.65 49.87
CA ALA A 502 -30.36 -24.66 49.73
C ALA A 502 -30.93 -26.10 49.84
N HIS A 503 -31.83 -26.34 50.78
CA HIS A 503 -32.54 -27.60 50.90
C HIS A 503 -33.44 -27.90 49.71
N ALA A 504 -34.23 -26.96 49.25
CA ALA A 504 -35.09 -27.13 48.09
C ALA A 504 -34.26 -27.44 46.82
N PHE A 505 -33.13 -26.81 46.65
CA PHE A 505 -32.21 -27.08 45.53
C PHE A 505 -31.67 -28.53 45.61
N MET A 506 -31.26 -28.99 46.78
CA MET A 506 -30.75 -30.35 46.97
C MET A 506 -31.83 -31.39 46.68
N SER A 507 -33.09 -31.12 47.08
CA SER A 507 -34.23 -32.04 46.88
C SER A 507 -34.74 -32.05 45.44
N SER A 508 -34.49 -31.03 44.65
CA SER A 508 -34.93 -30.88 43.25
C SER A 508 -33.84 -31.18 42.21
N ARG A 509 -32.72 -31.80 42.66
CA ARG A 509 -31.53 -32.01 41.83
C ARG A 509 -31.83 -32.92 40.63
N PRO A 510 -31.73 -32.46 39.40
CA PRO A 510 -31.73 -33.35 38.22
C PRO A 510 -30.49 -34.27 38.26
N GLU A 511 -30.64 -35.50 37.86
CA GLU A 511 -29.54 -36.53 37.82
C GLU A 511 -28.33 -36.13 36.96
N ASP A 512 -28.48 -35.16 36.10
CA ASP A 512 -27.44 -34.68 35.14
C ASP A 512 -26.29 -33.87 35.79
N LEU A 513 -26.26 -33.66 37.10
CA LEU A 513 -25.21 -32.91 37.83
C LEU A 513 -24.27 -33.81 38.66
N LEU A 514 -24.31 -35.10 38.50
CA LEU A 514 -23.34 -36.01 39.08
C LEU A 514 -22.07 -36.04 38.22
N VAL A 515 -21.11 -35.16 38.52
CA VAL A 515 -19.72 -35.32 38.02
C VAL A 515 -19.16 -36.57 38.72
N PRO A 516 -18.62 -37.54 38.00
CA PRO A 516 -17.92 -38.66 38.63
C PRO A 516 -16.67 -38.10 39.35
N THR A 517 -16.43 -38.59 40.54
CA THR A 517 -15.27 -38.32 41.40
C THR A 517 -13.95 -38.63 40.77
#